data_20609d417917befb2b08874a6ff1cada
#
_entry.id   20609d417917befb2b08874a6ff1cada
#
_cell.length_a   1.000
_cell.length_b   1.000
_cell.length_c   1.000
_cell.angle_alpha   90.00
_cell.angle_beta   90.00
_cell.angle_gamma   90.00
#
_symmetry.space_group_name_H-M   'P 1'
#
loop_
_entity.id
_entity.type
_entity.pdbx_description
1 polymer ?
#
loop_
_entity_poly.entity_id
_entity_poly.type
_entity_poly.pdbx_seq_one_letter_code
_entity_poly.pdbx_strand_id
1 'polypeptide(L)'
;MKTIGDGKKKNEGSTKVETPKVEEEKIDFSKVKVEPLFEEFVDFDTFSKSDFRAVKVKECVAVPKSKKLLQFTLDDGTGTDRTILSGIHAYYEPEELVGKTLIAITNLPPRAMMGIDSCGMLLSAIHEEEGEEKLHLLMVDDHIPAGAKLY
;
A
#
# COMPACT_ATOMS: atom_id res chain seq x y z
N MET A 1 38.08 -11.18 -7.70
CA MET A 1 38.25 -10.71 -7.70
C MET A 1 38.48 -10.38 -7.64
N LYS A 2 38.18 -10.20 -7.32
CA LYS A 2 38.24 -9.47 -7.19
C LYS A 2 38.10 -9.08 -6.70
N THR A 3 38.02 -8.93 -6.45
CA THR A 3 37.92 -8.17 -6.10
C THR A 3 37.81 -7.78 -5.75
N ILE A 4 37.65 -7.58 -5.46
CA ILE A 4 37.68 -6.79 -5.29
C ILE A 4 37.92 -6.46 -4.96
N GLY A 5 37.88 -6.30 -4.81
CA GLY A 5 38.23 -5.46 -4.65
C GLY A 5 38.40 -5.11 -4.44
N ASP A 6 38.38 -4.86 -4.33
CA ASP A 6 38.57 -4.05 -4.19
C ASP A 6 38.53 -3.59 -4.03
N GLY A 7 38.49 -3.49 -3.94
CA GLY A 7 38.40 -2.56 -3.73
C GLY A 7 38.27 -2.14 -3.39
N LYS A 8 38.32 -1.96 -3.27
CA LYS A 8 38.13 -1.18 -3.11
C LYS A 8 37.88 -0.80 -2.93
N LYS A 9 37.93 -0.66 -2.78
CA LYS A 9 37.60 0.12 -2.73
C LYS A 9 37.35 0.47 -2.51
N LYS A 10 37.46 0.65 -2.29
CA LYS A 10 37.13 1.45 -2.16
C LYS A 10 36.87 1.82 -1.84
N ASN A 11 36.93 2.03 -1.67
CA ASN A 11 36.65 2.83 -1.50
C ASN A 11 36.51 3.03 -1.17
N GLU A 12 36.50 3.23 -1.04
CA GLU A 12 36.25 3.92 -0.87
C GLU A 12 35.99 4.25 -0.56
N GLY A 13 36.12 4.23 -0.30
CA GLY A 13 35.86 5.14 -0.02
C GLY A 13 35.38 5.22 0.19
N SER A 14 35.37 5.35 0.31
CA SER A 14 34.79 5.90 0.42
C SER A 14 34.17 6.14 0.27
N THR A 15 34.63 6.12 -0.19
CA THR A 15 33.98 6.83 -0.39
C THR A 15 32.80 6.72 0.01
N LYS A 16 32.54 7.17 0.53
CA LYS A 16 31.42 7.26 0.97
C LYS A 16 30.64 8.13 0.26
N VAL A 17 29.75 7.66 -0.38
CA VAL A 17 28.89 8.49 -1.00
C VAL A 17 27.96 8.98 0.01
N GLU A 18 27.95 10.25 0.21
CA GLU A 18 27.06 10.81 0.99
C GLU A 18 25.80 10.85 0.34
N THR A 19 24.77 10.25 0.87
CA THR A 19 23.45 10.46 0.43
C THR A 19 23.18 11.89 0.55
N PRO A 20 22.61 12.51 -0.42
CA PRO A 20 22.24 13.89 -0.32
C PRO A 20 21.33 14.04 0.86
N LYS A 21 21.64 15.00 1.67
CA LYS A 21 20.82 15.29 2.74
C LYS A 21 19.64 15.95 2.25
N VAL A 22 18.55 15.24 2.25
CA VAL A 22 17.29 15.86 2.07
C VAL A 22 16.97 16.46 3.38
N GLU A 23 16.49 17.64 3.37
CA GLU A 23 16.01 18.23 4.54
C GLU A 23 14.87 17.44 4.98
N GLU A 24 15.00 16.69 6.03
CA GLU A 24 13.95 15.89 6.50
C GLU A 24 13.07 16.66 7.39
N GLU A 25 11.79 16.54 7.15
CA GLU A 25 10.81 17.05 8.05
C GLU A 25 10.96 16.26 9.33
N LYS A 26 11.07 16.95 10.42
CA LYS A 26 11.13 16.30 11.70
C LYS A 26 9.74 15.89 12.08
N ILE A 27 9.49 14.61 12.12
CA ILE A 27 8.20 14.09 12.47
C ILE A 27 8.24 13.66 13.92
N ASP A 28 7.29 14.13 14.70
CA ASP A 28 7.22 13.82 16.12
C ASP A 28 6.24 12.68 16.32
N PHE A 29 6.72 11.53 16.71
CA PHE A 29 5.88 10.36 16.95
C PHE A 29 5.56 10.15 18.42
N SER A 30 5.83 11.15 19.28
CA SER A 30 5.66 10.94 20.73
C SER A 30 4.22 10.71 21.14
N LYS A 31 3.25 11.19 20.38
CA LYS A 31 1.84 11.01 20.70
C LYS A 31 1.14 10.02 19.79
N VAL A 32 1.92 9.22 19.08
CA VAL A 32 1.41 8.24 18.15
C VAL A 32 1.25 6.92 18.85
N LYS A 33 0.15 6.22 18.58
CA LYS A 33 -0.05 4.88 19.09
C LYS A 33 -0.29 3.96 17.91
N VAL A 34 0.32 2.79 17.97
CA VAL A 34 0.12 1.76 16.95
C VAL A 34 -0.33 0.50 17.65
N GLU A 35 -1.02 -0.35 16.91
CA GLU A 35 -1.45 -1.63 17.45
C GLU A 35 -0.22 -2.49 17.73
N PRO A 36 -0.22 -3.22 18.83
CA PRO A 36 0.93 -4.08 19.14
C PRO A 36 1.00 -5.25 18.17
N LEU A 37 2.19 -5.79 18.04
CA LEU A 37 2.38 -6.95 17.19
C LEU A 37 1.61 -8.14 17.77
N PHE A 38 1.18 -9.01 16.87
CA PHE A 38 0.57 -10.26 17.30
C PHE A 38 1.61 -11.14 17.94
N GLU A 39 1.22 -11.84 19.00
CA GLU A 39 2.14 -12.75 19.67
C GLU A 39 2.16 -14.11 19.00
N GLU A 40 1.06 -14.48 18.36
CA GLU A 40 0.98 -15.78 17.69
C GLU A 40 1.55 -15.68 16.30
N PHE A 41 2.19 -16.73 15.86
CA PHE A 41 2.75 -16.78 14.52
C PHE A 41 1.73 -17.32 13.54
N VAL A 42 1.75 -16.82 12.31
CA VAL A 42 1.06 -17.47 11.19
C VAL A 42 2.12 -18.27 10.45
N ASP A 43 1.82 -19.53 10.13
CA ASP A 43 2.80 -20.34 9.43
C ASP A 43 2.91 -19.89 7.98
N PHE A 44 4.06 -20.17 7.38
CA PHE A 44 4.36 -19.68 6.05
C PHE A 44 3.37 -20.23 5.01
N ASP A 45 2.99 -21.50 5.14
CA ASP A 45 2.05 -22.11 4.18
C ASP A 45 0.72 -21.37 4.19
N THR A 46 0.22 -21.02 5.36
CA THR A 46 -1.03 -20.27 5.47
C THR A 46 -0.88 -18.89 4.87
N PHE A 47 0.21 -18.19 5.24
CA PHE A 47 0.44 -16.86 4.72
C PHE A 47 0.58 -16.87 3.20
N SER A 48 1.27 -17.86 2.66
CA SER A 48 1.55 -17.90 1.23
C SER A 48 0.31 -18.13 0.36
N LYS A 49 -0.81 -18.44 0.98
CA LYS A 49 -2.07 -18.54 0.23
C LYS A 49 -2.66 -17.18 -0.08
N SER A 50 -2.15 -16.11 0.54
CA SER A 50 -2.63 -14.76 0.28
C SER A 50 -1.95 -14.21 -0.97
N ASP A 51 -2.75 -13.66 -1.86
CA ASP A 51 -2.23 -13.16 -3.14
C ASP A 51 -2.25 -11.63 -3.13
N PHE A 52 -1.10 -11.03 -2.89
CA PHE A 52 -0.96 -9.58 -2.88
C PHE A 52 -0.42 -9.10 -4.21
N ARG A 53 -1.08 -8.11 -4.79
CA ARG A 53 -0.70 -7.58 -6.09
C ARG A 53 -0.67 -6.06 -6.08
N ALA A 54 0.19 -5.50 -6.92
CA ALA A 54 0.14 -4.08 -7.20
C ALA A 54 -1.02 -3.85 -8.16
N VAL A 55 -1.84 -2.83 -7.87
CA VAL A 55 -3.00 -2.52 -8.70
C VAL A 55 -2.99 -1.03 -8.99
N LYS A 56 -3.45 -0.64 -10.18
CA LYS A 56 -3.47 0.76 -10.55
C LYS A 56 -4.90 1.28 -10.56
N VAL A 57 -5.08 2.46 -10.02
CA VAL A 57 -6.42 3.06 -9.92
C VAL A 57 -6.77 3.70 -11.25
N LYS A 58 -7.72 3.12 -11.95
CA LYS A 58 -8.23 3.67 -13.20
C LYS A 58 -9.29 4.72 -12.92
N GLU A 59 -10.17 4.42 -11.96
CA GLU A 59 -11.23 5.35 -11.56
C GLU A 59 -11.47 5.18 -10.08
N CYS A 60 -11.94 6.24 -9.46
CA CYS A 60 -12.33 6.19 -8.07
C CYS A 60 -13.48 7.16 -7.90
N VAL A 61 -14.59 6.68 -7.35
CA VAL A 61 -15.77 7.52 -7.16
C VAL A 61 -16.35 7.26 -5.79
N ALA A 62 -17.03 8.26 -5.25
CA ALA A 62 -17.75 8.10 -3.99
C ALA A 62 -19.02 7.31 -4.26
N VAL A 63 -19.37 6.41 -3.35
CA VAL A 63 -20.59 5.63 -3.50
C VAL A 63 -21.78 6.51 -3.04
N PRO A 64 -22.76 6.73 -3.92
CA PRO A 64 -23.77 7.76 -3.63
C PRO A 64 -24.53 7.62 -2.34
N LYS A 65 -24.77 6.42 -1.87
CA LYS A 65 -25.56 6.24 -0.67
C LYS A 65 -24.71 5.95 0.56
N SER A 66 -23.42 6.18 0.46
CA SER A 66 -22.52 5.94 1.58
C SER A 66 -21.63 7.15 1.78
N LYS A 67 -21.47 7.58 3.02
CA LYS A 67 -20.56 8.67 3.32
C LYS A 67 -19.13 8.18 3.49
N LYS A 68 -18.95 6.86 3.60
CA LYS A 68 -17.65 6.31 3.93
C LYS A 68 -16.96 5.61 2.78
N LEU A 69 -17.74 5.11 1.82
CA LEU A 69 -17.20 4.20 0.82
C LEU A 69 -16.72 4.93 -0.43
N LEU A 70 -15.55 4.55 -0.88
CA LEU A 70 -15.06 4.86 -2.21
C LEU A 70 -15.05 3.59 -3.03
N GLN A 71 -15.44 3.70 -4.28
CA GLN A 71 -15.45 2.56 -5.20
C GLN A 71 -14.30 2.73 -6.17
N PHE A 72 -13.44 1.75 -6.20
CA PHE A 72 -12.26 1.76 -7.06
C PHE A 72 -12.45 0.84 -8.25
N THR A 73 -12.07 1.32 -9.43
CA THR A 73 -11.93 0.49 -10.60
C THR A 73 -10.44 0.35 -10.84
N LEU A 74 -9.95 -0.88 -10.76
CA LEU A 74 -8.52 -1.14 -10.70
C LEU A 74 -8.06 -2.02 -11.84
N ASP A 75 -6.86 -1.69 -12.33
CA ASP A 75 -6.16 -2.54 -13.27
C ASP A 75 -5.29 -3.47 -12.45
N ASP A 76 -5.60 -4.76 -12.48
CA ASP A 76 -4.86 -5.77 -11.71
C ASP A 76 -3.99 -6.63 -12.61
N GLY A 77 -3.80 -6.22 -13.86
CA GLY A 77 -2.93 -6.93 -14.79
C GLY A 77 -3.60 -8.07 -15.54
N THR A 78 -4.87 -8.36 -15.25
CA THR A 78 -5.54 -9.50 -15.89
C THR A 78 -6.27 -9.13 -17.17
N GLY A 79 -6.40 -7.84 -17.45
CA GLY A 79 -7.17 -7.38 -18.62
C GLY A 79 -8.64 -7.16 -18.31
N THR A 80 -9.09 -7.52 -17.12
CA THR A 80 -10.47 -7.27 -16.67
C THR A 80 -10.39 -6.37 -15.46
N ASP A 81 -11.17 -5.30 -15.45
CA ASP A 81 -11.15 -4.36 -14.34
C ASP A 81 -11.66 -5.03 -13.07
N ARG A 82 -11.02 -4.71 -11.96
CA ARG A 82 -11.39 -5.23 -10.65
C ARG A 82 -12.05 -4.11 -9.87
N THR A 83 -13.15 -4.41 -9.18
CA THR A 83 -13.83 -3.44 -8.32
C THR A 83 -13.54 -3.75 -6.88
N ILE A 84 -13.09 -2.75 -6.14
CA ILE A 84 -12.89 -2.87 -4.70
C ILE A 84 -13.54 -1.64 -4.06
N LEU A 85 -14.27 -1.86 -2.98
CA LEU A 85 -14.83 -0.76 -2.19
C LEU A 85 -14.06 -0.67 -0.89
N SER A 86 -13.82 0.55 -0.46
CA SER A 86 -13.05 0.77 0.77
C SER A 86 -13.64 1.96 1.54
N GLY A 87 -13.72 1.81 2.85
CA GLY A 87 -14.34 2.84 3.70
C GLY A 87 -13.37 3.94 4.08
N ILE A 88 -12.76 4.57 3.09
CA ILE A 88 -11.69 5.54 3.34
C ILE A 88 -12.00 6.96 2.86
N HIS A 89 -13.27 7.25 2.55
CA HIS A 89 -13.62 8.57 2.03
C HIS A 89 -13.32 9.68 3.03
N ALA A 90 -13.29 9.37 4.32
CA ALA A 90 -12.96 10.37 5.33
C ALA A 90 -11.50 10.82 5.23
N TYR A 91 -10.65 10.05 4.58
CA TYR A 91 -9.21 10.30 4.52
C TYR A 91 -8.74 10.75 3.14
N TYR A 92 -9.48 10.45 2.09
CA TYR A 92 -9.05 10.74 0.71
C TYR A 92 -10.21 11.19 -0.14
N GLU A 93 -9.95 12.13 -1.03
CA GLU A 93 -10.90 12.46 -2.08
C GLU A 93 -10.61 11.58 -3.28
N PRO A 94 -11.66 11.13 -4.01
CA PRO A 94 -11.43 10.24 -5.15
C PRO A 94 -10.42 10.75 -6.15
N GLU A 95 -10.42 12.05 -6.39
CA GLU A 95 -9.54 12.63 -7.41
C GLU A 95 -8.06 12.47 -7.09
N GLU A 96 -7.75 12.37 -5.79
CA GLU A 96 -6.35 12.22 -5.38
C GLU A 96 -5.79 10.87 -5.72
N LEU A 97 -6.67 9.90 -5.93
CA LEU A 97 -6.24 8.50 -5.99
C LEU A 97 -6.12 7.96 -7.40
N VAL A 98 -6.75 8.62 -8.37
CA VAL A 98 -6.70 8.16 -9.76
C VAL A 98 -5.26 8.19 -10.25
N GLY A 99 -4.83 7.11 -10.88
CA GLY A 99 -3.48 7.00 -11.40
C GLY A 99 -2.46 6.46 -10.42
N LYS A 100 -2.84 6.29 -9.16
CA LYS A 100 -1.90 5.80 -8.14
C LYS A 100 -1.78 4.29 -8.20
N THR A 101 -0.64 3.78 -7.74
CA THR A 101 -0.39 2.35 -7.64
C THR A 101 -0.50 1.94 -6.19
N LEU A 102 -1.41 1.02 -5.93
CA LEU A 102 -1.74 0.59 -4.57
C LEU A 102 -1.45 -0.91 -4.44
N ILE A 103 -1.66 -1.45 -3.25
CA ILE A 103 -1.48 -2.87 -2.99
C ILE A 103 -2.80 -3.44 -2.54
N ALA A 104 -3.20 -4.55 -3.16
CA ALA A 104 -4.44 -5.22 -2.82
C ALA A 104 -4.20 -6.70 -2.58
N ILE A 105 -4.95 -7.26 -1.63
CA ILE A 105 -5.06 -8.72 -1.56
C ILE A 105 -6.23 -9.07 -2.48
N THR A 106 -5.97 -9.95 -3.42
CA THR A 106 -6.90 -10.20 -4.52
C THR A 106 -7.74 -11.45 -4.37
N ASN A 107 -7.29 -12.40 -3.58
CA ASN A 107 -7.97 -13.69 -3.51
C ASN A 107 -8.86 -13.84 -2.29
N LEU A 108 -9.57 -12.78 -1.95
CA LEU A 108 -10.65 -12.86 -0.98
C LEU A 108 -11.95 -13.11 -1.72
N PRO A 109 -12.90 -13.81 -1.10
CA PRO A 109 -14.22 -13.96 -1.73
C PRO A 109 -14.88 -12.61 -1.94
N PRO A 110 -15.64 -12.44 -3.02
CA PRO A 110 -16.34 -11.17 -3.22
C PRO A 110 -17.30 -10.89 -2.07
N ARG A 111 -17.35 -9.62 -1.69
CA ARG A 111 -18.20 -9.19 -0.59
C ARG A 111 -19.12 -8.09 -1.09
N ALA A 112 -20.41 -8.27 -0.92
CA ALA A 112 -21.38 -7.27 -1.35
C ALA A 112 -21.38 -6.11 -0.37
N MET A 113 -21.22 -4.90 -0.89
CA MET A 113 -21.24 -3.68 -0.09
C MET A 113 -22.10 -2.69 -0.86
N MET A 114 -23.22 -2.28 -0.27
CA MET A 114 -24.18 -1.38 -0.92
C MET A 114 -24.58 -1.89 -2.30
N GLY A 115 -24.75 -3.21 -2.41
CA GLY A 115 -25.20 -3.83 -3.65
C GLY A 115 -24.11 -4.00 -4.71
N ILE A 116 -22.87 -3.70 -4.36
CA ILE A 116 -21.74 -3.80 -5.29
C ILE A 116 -20.76 -4.81 -4.75
N ASP A 117 -20.31 -5.75 -5.58
CA ASP A 117 -19.35 -6.75 -5.14
C ASP A 117 -17.96 -6.15 -5.08
N SER A 118 -17.37 -6.21 -3.89
CA SER A 118 -15.98 -5.80 -3.68
C SER A 118 -15.10 -7.04 -3.77
N CYS A 119 -14.16 -7.04 -4.69
CA CYS A 119 -13.36 -8.22 -5.01
C CYS A 119 -11.93 -8.04 -4.55
N GLY A 120 -11.73 -8.02 -3.25
CA GLY A 120 -10.42 -7.86 -2.65
C GLY A 120 -10.41 -6.76 -1.61
N MET A 121 -9.23 -6.42 -1.14
CA MET A 121 -9.09 -5.38 -0.12
C MET A 121 -7.80 -4.62 -0.36
N LEU A 122 -7.89 -3.30 -0.30
CA LEU A 122 -6.71 -2.45 -0.38
C LEU A 122 -6.02 -2.39 0.98
N LEU A 123 -4.71 -2.35 0.97
CA LEU A 123 -3.94 -2.30 2.21
C LEU A 123 -3.70 -0.86 2.63
N SER A 124 -3.87 -0.61 3.91
CA SER A 124 -3.67 0.70 4.51
C SER A 124 -2.91 0.55 5.81
N ALA A 125 -2.16 1.57 6.15
CA ALA A 125 -1.50 1.62 7.45
C ALA A 125 -2.31 2.54 8.35
N ILE A 126 -2.61 2.08 9.55
CA ILE A 126 -3.47 2.82 10.48
C ILE A 126 -2.73 3.03 11.79
N HIS A 127 -2.83 4.24 12.31
CA HIS A 127 -2.28 4.54 13.63
C HIS A 127 -3.17 5.61 14.27
N GLU A 128 -2.94 5.89 15.55
CA GLU A 128 -3.65 6.93 16.28
C GLU A 128 -2.70 8.06 16.62
N GLU A 129 -3.20 9.27 16.52
CA GLU A 129 -2.46 10.44 16.92
C GLU A 129 -3.37 11.27 17.78
N GLU A 130 -3.00 11.43 19.03
CA GLU A 130 -3.81 12.19 19.99
C GLU A 130 -5.25 11.72 20.03
N GLY A 131 -5.45 10.42 20.00
CA GLY A 131 -6.77 9.82 20.06
C GLY A 131 -7.54 9.80 18.77
N GLU A 132 -6.95 10.28 17.68
CA GLU A 132 -7.60 10.32 16.39
C GLU A 132 -7.00 9.31 15.46
N GLU A 133 -7.83 8.54 14.79
CA GLU A 133 -7.34 7.55 13.85
C GLU A 133 -6.85 8.20 12.57
N LYS A 134 -5.66 7.81 12.14
CA LYS A 134 -5.08 8.24 10.88
C LYS A 134 -4.89 7.04 9.98
N LEU A 135 -5.17 7.19 8.72
CA LEU A 135 -5.08 6.09 7.77
C LEU A 135 -4.32 6.54 6.53
N HIS A 136 -3.39 5.71 6.11
CA HIS A 136 -2.62 5.96 4.89
C HIS A 136 -2.71 4.74 3.99
N LEU A 137 -3.19 4.93 2.77
CA LEU A 137 -3.13 3.86 1.78
C LEU A 137 -1.68 3.60 1.43
N LEU A 138 -1.36 2.34 1.21
CA LEU A 138 -0.01 2.00 0.79
C LEU A 138 0.12 2.29 -0.70
N MET A 139 0.83 3.35 -1.01
CA MET A 139 1.08 3.75 -2.39
C MET A 139 2.51 3.38 -2.72
N VAL A 140 2.70 2.73 -3.85
CA VAL A 140 4.02 2.30 -4.25
C VAL A 140 4.39 2.98 -5.54
N ASP A 141 5.64 2.79 -5.96
CA ASP A 141 6.18 3.42 -7.15
C ASP A 141 5.31 3.14 -8.36
N ASP A 142 4.97 4.17 -9.10
CA ASP A 142 4.11 4.02 -10.28
C ASP A 142 4.80 3.29 -11.44
N HIS A 143 6.10 3.03 -11.32
CA HIS A 143 6.80 2.20 -12.30
C HIS A 143 6.55 0.71 -12.07
N ILE A 144 5.93 0.34 -10.96
CA ILE A 144 5.57 -1.05 -10.73
C ILE A 144 4.36 -1.35 -11.58
N PRO A 145 4.43 -2.37 -12.45
CA PRO A 145 3.30 -2.64 -13.34
C PRO A 145 2.13 -3.24 -12.58
N ALA A 146 0.94 -3.02 -13.13
CA ALA A 146 -0.26 -3.62 -12.56
C ALA A 146 -0.13 -5.14 -12.62
N GLY A 147 -0.50 -5.79 -11.52
CA GLY A 147 -0.42 -7.24 -11.43
C GLY A 147 0.88 -7.77 -10.89
N ALA A 148 1.85 -6.91 -10.62
CA ALA A 148 3.12 -7.38 -10.03
C ALA A 148 2.83 -8.00 -8.67
N LYS A 149 3.35 -9.19 -8.46
CA LYS A 149 3.09 -9.92 -7.23
C LYS A 149 4.03 -9.47 -6.13
N LEU A 150 3.51 -9.35 -4.93
CA LEU A 150 4.31 -9.05 -3.75
C LEU A 150 4.65 -10.35 -3.04
N TYR A 151 5.86 -10.43 -2.58
CA TYR A 151 6.36 -11.60 -1.86
C TYR A 151 6.67 -11.27 -0.43
#